data_f5bce4b2e1f60d917d7cb6c778ad6fa5
#
_entry.id   f5bce4b2e1f60d917d7cb6c778ad6fa5
#
_cell.length_a   1.000
_cell.length_b   1.000
_cell.length_c   1.000
_cell.angle_alpha   90.00
_cell.angle_beta   90.00
_cell.angle_gamma   90.00
#
_symmetry.space_group_name_H-M   'P 1'
#
loop_
_entity.id
_entity.type
_entity.pdbx_description
1 polymer ?
#
loop_
_entity_poly.entity_id
_entity_poly.type
_entity_poly.pdbx_seq_one_letter_code
_entity_poly.pdbx_strand_id
1 'polypeptide(L)'
;ISTDNLSSSIALYDSMLVTLDRSPLIAEAFFKLGEIQYRMLQDFDKAYILLSKAMKNKPNKKVRLNTTLRIADVLIARGELDEAKSFLARQLKSNQIPTIELKKILVHFLDDDPDTTLNMVNSALLKLTPVNPFFNDIMELKNLINKYYDSNQQNRSAFIHFIKAENYLRQKKLGDAMQELL
;
A
#
# COMPACT_ATOMS: atom_id res chain seq x y z
N ILE A 1 20.71 5.06 -9.44
CA ILE A 1 20.85 3.77 -10.19
C ILE A 1 20.97 4.16 -11.64
N SER A 2 22.07 3.72 -12.33
CA SER A 2 22.25 4.01 -13.74
C SER A 2 21.15 3.30 -14.55
N THR A 3 20.70 3.92 -15.64
CA THR A 3 19.68 3.35 -16.55
C THR A 3 20.09 1.97 -17.08
N ASP A 4 21.39 1.75 -17.29
CA ASP A 4 21.96 0.49 -17.76
C ASP A 4 21.76 -0.65 -16.75
N ASN A 5 21.93 -0.36 -15.45
CA ASN A 5 21.71 -1.35 -14.39
C ASN A 5 20.22 -1.75 -14.26
N LEU A 6 19.32 -0.79 -14.51
CA LEU A 6 17.88 -1.05 -14.48
C LEU A 6 17.47 -1.96 -15.65
N SER A 7 17.91 -1.63 -16.88
CA SER A 7 17.64 -2.43 -18.09
C SER A 7 18.19 -3.84 -17.96
N SER A 8 19.42 -3.98 -17.44
CA SER A 8 20.04 -5.28 -17.19
C SER A 8 19.26 -6.11 -16.16
N SER A 9 18.76 -5.47 -15.10
CA SER A 9 17.93 -6.15 -14.07
C SER A 9 16.61 -6.63 -14.65
N ILE A 10 15.95 -5.83 -15.48
CA ILE A 10 14.69 -6.22 -16.14
C ILE A 10 14.95 -7.41 -17.07
N ALA A 11 15.97 -7.34 -17.92
CA ALA A 11 16.33 -8.42 -18.84
C ALA A 11 16.66 -9.73 -18.10
N LEU A 12 17.34 -9.65 -16.96
CA LEU A 12 17.63 -10.82 -16.12
C LEU A 12 16.33 -11.47 -15.61
N TYR A 13 15.41 -10.71 -15.04
CA TYR A 13 14.16 -11.28 -14.56
C TYR A 13 13.26 -11.79 -15.69
N ASP A 14 13.23 -11.13 -16.84
CA ASP A 14 12.51 -11.63 -18.01
C ASP A 14 13.09 -12.97 -18.50
N SER A 15 14.41 -13.10 -18.53
CA SER A 15 15.08 -14.36 -18.86
C SER A 15 14.77 -15.46 -17.82
N MET A 16 14.71 -15.13 -16.52
CA MET A 16 14.30 -16.06 -15.47
C MET A 16 12.86 -16.54 -15.67
N LEU A 17 11.94 -15.70 -16.11
CA LEU A 17 10.55 -16.09 -16.36
C LEU A 17 10.43 -17.13 -17.49
N VAL A 18 11.33 -17.08 -18.47
CA VAL A 18 11.37 -18.07 -19.56
C VAL A 18 11.99 -19.39 -19.10
N THR A 19 13.09 -19.32 -18.32
CA THR A 19 13.88 -20.50 -17.95
C THR A 19 13.34 -21.24 -16.73
N LEU A 20 12.62 -20.54 -15.82
CA LEU A 20 12.13 -21.06 -14.54
C LEU A 20 10.66 -21.50 -14.60
N ASP A 21 10.13 -21.81 -15.78
CA ASP A 21 8.75 -22.30 -15.92
C ASP A 21 8.50 -23.44 -14.91
N ARG A 22 7.43 -23.26 -14.08
CA ARG A 22 7.07 -24.12 -12.95
C ARG A 22 8.00 -24.09 -11.72
N SER A 23 9.02 -23.24 -11.66
CA SER A 23 9.86 -23.07 -10.47
C SER A 23 9.11 -22.30 -9.38
N PRO A 24 9.31 -22.62 -8.07
CA PRO A 24 8.84 -21.80 -6.95
C PRO A 24 9.38 -20.36 -6.98
N LEU A 25 10.48 -20.11 -7.70
CA LEU A 25 11.10 -18.79 -7.84
C LEU A 25 10.37 -17.88 -8.83
N ILE A 26 9.50 -18.42 -9.67
CA ILE A 26 8.78 -17.61 -10.67
C ILE A 26 7.90 -16.52 -10.02
N ALA A 27 7.29 -16.85 -8.87
CA ALA A 27 6.50 -15.87 -8.11
C ALA A 27 7.37 -14.72 -7.60
N GLU A 28 8.59 -15.01 -7.17
CA GLU A 28 9.53 -13.98 -6.72
C GLU A 28 10.04 -13.13 -7.88
N ALA A 29 10.33 -13.72 -9.03
CA ALA A 29 10.73 -12.98 -10.24
C ALA A 29 9.62 -12.00 -10.67
N PHE A 30 8.35 -12.44 -10.73
CA PHE A 30 7.21 -11.56 -10.99
C PHE A 30 7.08 -10.45 -9.95
N PHE A 31 7.26 -10.77 -8.66
CA PHE A 31 7.24 -9.77 -7.58
C PHE A 31 8.34 -8.72 -7.80
N LYS A 32 9.58 -9.12 -8.08
CA LYS A 32 10.70 -8.19 -8.31
C LYS A 32 10.49 -7.30 -9.52
N LEU A 33 10.00 -7.84 -10.63
CA LEU A 33 9.63 -7.04 -11.79
C LEU A 33 8.50 -6.05 -11.47
N GLY A 34 7.50 -6.47 -10.72
CA GLY A 34 6.43 -5.59 -10.24
C GLY A 34 6.96 -4.46 -9.35
N GLU A 35 7.93 -4.74 -8.48
CA GLU A 35 8.63 -3.73 -7.66
C GLU A 35 9.37 -2.70 -8.52
N ILE A 36 10.06 -3.15 -9.57
CA ILE A 36 10.76 -2.26 -10.50
C ILE A 36 9.76 -1.34 -11.22
N GLN A 37 8.67 -1.90 -11.75
CA GLN A 37 7.63 -1.10 -12.42
C GLN A 37 7.02 -0.07 -11.47
N TYR A 38 6.69 -0.45 -10.24
CA TYR A 38 6.10 0.44 -9.25
C TYR A 38 7.05 1.55 -8.79
N ARG A 39 8.28 1.18 -8.38
CA ARG A 39 9.18 2.11 -7.69
C ARG A 39 10.03 2.97 -8.62
N MET A 40 10.45 2.40 -9.75
CA MET A 40 11.42 3.04 -10.63
C MET A 40 10.79 3.62 -11.88
N LEU A 41 9.91 2.84 -12.51
CA LEU A 41 9.28 3.24 -13.77
C LEU A 41 7.93 3.94 -13.56
N GLN A 42 7.34 3.82 -12.37
CA GLN A 42 6.02 4.36 -12.02
C GLN A 42 4.91 3.91 -12.99
N ASP A 43 5.10 2.74 -13.62
CA ASP A 43 4.10 2.09 -14.46
C ASP A 43 3.21 1.22 -13.55
N PHE A 44 2.18 1.84 -12.98
CA PHE A 44 1.32 1.20 -11.99
C PHE A 44 0.45 0.09 -12.59
N ASP A 45 0.07 0.21 -13.86
CA ASP A 45 -0.71 -0.82 -14.55
C ASP A 45 0.11 -2.09 -14.77
N LYS A 46 1.32 -1.94 -15.29
CA LYS A 46 2.24 -3.06 -15.48
C LYS A 46 2.67 -3.67 -14.15
N ALA A 47 2.90 -2.84 -13.13
CA ALA A 47 3.17 -3.31 -11.77
C ALA A 47 2.03 -4.19 -11.24
N TYR A 48 0.77 -3.75 -11.38
CA TYR A 48 -0.40 -4.52 -10.96
C TYR A 48 -0.50 -5.87 -11.65
N ILE A 49 -0.29 -5.91 -12.97
CA ILE A 49 -0.31 -7.14 -13.76
C ILE A 49 0.76 -8.12 -13.27
N LEU A 50 1.99 -7.67 -13.08
CA LEU A 50 3.11 -8.50 -12.65
C LEU A 50 2.92 -9.02 -11.22
N LEU A 51 2.49 -8.18 -10.30
CA LEU A 51 2.20 -8.56 -8.92
C LEU A 51 1.03 -9.55 -8.84
N SER A 52 0.02 -9.37 -9.69
CA SER A 52 -1.09 -10.33 -9.80
C SER A 52 -0.63 -11.69 -10.31
N LYS A 53 0.32 -11.72 -11.26
CA LYS A 53 0.98 -12.96 -11.70
C LYS A 53 1.79 -13.60 -10.56
N ALA A 54 2.51 -12.81 -9.76
CA ALA A 54 3.21 -13.31 -8.58
C ALA A 54 2.26 -14.02 -7.60
N MET A 55 1.09 -13.44 -7.33
CA MET A 55 0.08 -14.06 -6.45
C MET A 55 -0.48 -15.37 -6.99
N LYS A 56 -0.64 -15.51 -8.31
CA LYS A 56 -1.15 -16.72 -8.96
C LYS A 56 -0.14 -17.87 -8.99
N ASN A 57 1.14 -17.59 -8.93
CA ASN A 57 2.21 -18.58 -9.04
C ASN A 57 2.64 -19.21 -7.70
N LYS A 58 1.70 -19.42 -6.78
CA LYS A 58 1.90 -20.11 -5.49
C LYS A 58 3.09 -19.56 -4.69
N PRO A 59 3.15 -18.26 -4.41
CA PRO A 59 4.26 -17.65 -3.68
C PRO A 59 4.41 -18.25 -2.29
N ASN A 60 5.64 -18.31 -1.76
CA ASN A 60 5.86 -18.62 -0.36
C ASN A 60 5.27 -17.52 0.54
N LYS A 61 5.19 -17.77 1.86
CA LYS A 61 4.53 -16.84 2.82
C LYS A 61 5.11 -15.43 2.76
N LYS A 62 6.43 -15.28 2.65
CA LYS A 62 7.11 -13.97 2.60
C LYS A 62 6.79 -13.22 1.32
N VAL A 63 6.92 -13.89 0.17
CA VAL A 63 6.61 -13.29 -1.14
C VAL A 63 5.12 -12.95 -1.21
N ARG A 64 4.23 -13.82 -0.72
CA ARG A 64 2.79 -13.56 -0.66
C ARG A 64 2.48 -12.29 0.14
N LEU A 65 3.03 -12.15 1.35
CA LEU A 65 2.81 -10.97 2.18
C LEU A 65 3.31 -9.70 1.48
N ASN A 66 4.54 -9.71 1.00
CA ASN A 66 5.13 -8.56 0.33
C ASN A 66 4.34 -8.18 -0.94
N THR A 67 3.91 -9.18 -1.72
CA THR A 67 3.09 -8.95 -2.91
C THR A 67 1.72 -8.37 -2.54
N THR A 68 1.09 -8.87 -1.47
CA THR A 68 -0.18 -8.33 -0.97
C THR A 68 -0.05 -6.85 -0.62
N LEU A 69 0.96 -6.48 0.15
CA LEU A 69 1.21 -5.10 0.54
C LEU A 69 1.49 -4.21 -0.67
N ARG A 70 2.28 -4.72 -1.63
CA ARG A 70 2.61 -3.96 -2.83
C ARG A 70 1.43 -3.80 -3.79
N ILE A 71 0.56 -4.79 -3.93
CA ILE A 71 -0.69 -4.63 -4.69
C ILE A 71 -1.55 -3.52 -4.06
N ALA A 72 -1.67 -3.47 -2.74
CA ALA A 72 -2.40 -2.39 -2.08
C ALA A 72 -1.75 -1.02 -2.34
N ASP A 73 -0.41 -0.91 -2.32
CA ASP A 73 0.29 0.33 -2.66
C ASP A 73 0.03 0.76 -4.12
N VAL A 74 0.01 -0.20 -5.04
CA VAL A 74 -0.28 0.07 -6.47
C VAL A 74 -1.72 0.55 -6.65
N LEU A 75 -2.68 -0.07 -5.97
CA LEU A 75 -4.09 0.36 -6.02
C LEU A 75 -4.27 1.77 -5.45
N ILE A 76 -3.58 2.11 -4.35
CA ILE A 76 -3.54 3.48 -3.82
C ILE A 76 -2.95 4.44 -4.87
N ALA A 77 -1.83 4.07 -5.50
CA ALA A 77 -1.18 4.90 -6.50
C ALA A 77 -2.03 5.12 -7.77
N ARG A 78 -2.95 4.20 -8.06
CA ARG A 78 -3.95 4.32 -9.14
C ARG A 78 -5.21 5.10 -8.71
N GLY A 79 -5.34 5.42 -7.41
CA GLY A 79 -6.54 6.04 -6.85
C GLY A 79 -7.72 5.07 -6.65
N GLU A 80 -7.48 3.77 -6.70
CA GLU A 80 -8.49 2.70 -6.59
C GLU A 80 -8.66 2.25 -5.13
N LEU A 81 -9.06 3.17 -4.24
CA LEU A 81 -9.11 2.92 -2.79
C LEU A 81 -10.14 1.84 -2.42
N ASP A 82 -11.30 1.79 -3.09
CA ASP A 82 -12.33 0.78 -2.85
C ASP A 82 -11.84 -0.63 -3.21
N GLU A 83 -11.12 -0.76 -4.33
CA GLU A 83 -10.51 -2.03 -4.70
C GLU A 83 -9.42 -2.43 -3.70
N ALA A 84 -8.62 -1.47 -3.22
CA ALA A 84 -7.61 -1.70 -2.18
C ALA A 84 -8.24 -2.20 -0.87
N LYS A 85 -9.34 -1.57 -0.40
CA LYS A 85 -10.10 -2.00 0.80
C LYS A 85 -10.62 -3.42 0.61
N SER A 86 -11.28 -3.69 -0.50
CA SER A 86 -11.85 -5.00 -0.84
C SER A 86 -10.77 -6.08 -0.96
N PHE A 87 -9.67 -5.77 -1.62
CA PHE A 87 -8.53 -6.67 -1.76
C PHE A 87 -7.94 -7.05 -0.40
N LEU A 88 -7.62 -6.07 0.46
CA LEU A 88 -7.05 -6.31 1.79
C LEU A 88 -8.02 -7.07 2.70
N ALA A 89 -9.32 -6.78 2.63
CA ALA A 89 -10.33 -7.52 3.40
C ALA A 89 -10.37 -9.00 3.02
N ARG A 90 -10.22 -9.34 1.73
CA ARG A 90 -10.13 -10.74 1.28
C ARG A 90 -8.88 -11.43 1.82
N GLN A 91 -7.75 -10.73 1.88
CA GLN A 91 -6.49 -11.30 2.41
C GLN A 91 -6.57 -11.54 3.93
N LEU A 92 -7.22 -10.67 4.69
CA LEU A 92 -7.41 -10.82 6.13
C LEU A 92 -8.30 -12.00 6.52
N LYS A 93 -9.29 -12.36 5.69
CA LYS A 93 -10.15 -13.55 5.94
C LYS A 93 -9.36 -14.85 6.00
N SER A 94 -8.24 -14.92 5.31
CA SER A 94 -7.39 -16.12 5.24
C SER A 94 -6.24 -16.11 6.26
N ASN A 95 -5.80 -14.94 6.72
CA ASN A 95 -4.67 -14.80 7.64
C ASN A 95 -4.78 -13.48 8.43
N GLN A 96 -4.86 -13.56 9.75
CA GLN A 96 -4.75 -12.36 10.61
C GLN A 96 -3.29 -11.90 10.68
N ILE A 97 -2.83 -11.15 9.69
CA ILE A 97 -1.47 -10.61 9.66
C ILE A 97 -1.55 -9.12 10.04
N PRO A 98 -0.96 -8.71 11.17
CA PRO A 98 -1.01 -7.32 11.65
C PRO A 98 -0.65 -6.29 10.57
N THR A 99 0.38 -6.56 9.77
CA THR A 99 0.83 -5.65 8.69
C THR A 99 -0.24 -5.40 7.62
N ILE A 100 -1.09 -6.41 7.31
CA ILE A 100 -2.21 -6.23 6.36
C ILE A 100 -3.32 -5.40 7.01
N GLU A 101 -3.59 -5.61 8.32
CA GLU A 101 -4.55 -4.81 9.08
C GLU A 101 -4.15 -3.32 9.09
N LEU A 102 -2.86 -3.04 9.32
CA LEU A 102 -2.31 -1.69 9.27
C LEU A 102 -2.44 -1.05 7.87
N LYS A 103 -2.13 -1.80 6.83
CA LYS A 103 -2.30 -1.31 5.46
C LYS A 103 -3.77 -0.98 5.17
N LYS A 104 -4.70 -1.77 5.68
CA LYS A 104 -6.14 -1.50 5.57
C LYS A 104 -6.53 -0.21 6.30
N ILE A 105 -6.03 0.00 7.53
CA ILE A 105 -6.23 1.26 8.27
C ILE A 105 -5.76 2.46 7.44
N LEU A 106 -4.56 2.38 6.85
CA LEU A 106 -4.04 3.44 5.99
C LEU A 106 -4.94 3.72 4.78
N VAL A 107 -5.50 2.68 4.14
CA VAL A 107 -6.41 2.87 3.00
C VAL A 107 -7.70 3.58 3.42
N HIS A 108 -8.27 3.24 4.58
CA HIS A 108 -9.44 3.96 5.11
C HIS A 108 -9.12 5.41 5.44
N PHE A 109 -7.94 5.69 6.01
CA PHE A 109 -7.48 7.05 6.24
C PHE A 109 -7.39 7.87 4.95
N LEU A 110 -6.82 7.30 3.89
CA LEU A 110 -6.68 7.98 2.60
C LEU A 110 -8.01 8.16 1.85
N ASP A 111 -9.06 7.47 2.27
CA ASP A 111 -10.41 7.55 1.68
C ASP A 111 -11.34 8.54 2.41
N ASP A 112 -10.77 9.57 3.00
CA ASP A 112 -11.48 10.65 3.69
C ASP A 112 -12.42 10.16 4.81
N ASP A 113 -12.08 9.03 5.48
CA ASP A 113 -12.89 8.42 6.55
C ASP A 113 -12.13 8.35 7.90
N PRO A 114 -11.88 9.51 8.55
CA PRO A 114 -11.17 9.56 9.83
C PRO A 114 -11.92 8.85 10.97
N ASP A 115 -13.25 8.86 10.95
CA ASP A 115 -14.06 8.25 12.01
C ASP A 115 -13.91 6.72 12.00
N THR A 116 -14.07 6.08 10.84
CA THR A 116 -13.81 4.63 10.70
C THR A 116 -12.35 4.30 10.98
N THR A 117 -11.43 5.14 10.49
CA THR A 117 -10.00 4.97 10.75
C THR A 117 -9.71 4.98 12.24
N LEU A 118 -10.25 5.92 13.00
CA LEU A 118 -10.07 6.02 14.45
C LEU A 118 -10.60 4.79 15.19
N ASN A 119 -11.77 4.28 14.80
CA ASN A 119 -12.33 3.04 15.34
C ASN A 119 -11.42 1.84 15.07
N MET A 120 -10.87 1.73 13.85
CA MET A 120 -9.95 0.66 13.48
C MET A 120 -8.62 0.77 14.25
N VAL A 121 -8.08 1.97 14.38
CA VAL A 121 -6.86 2.28 15.16
C VAL A 121 -7.05 1.88 16.62
N ASN A 122 -8.15 2.28 17.26
CA ASN A 122 -8.45 1.91 18.65
C ASN A 122 -8.53 0.39 18.80
N SER A 123 -9.19 -0.31 17.88
CA SER A 123 -9.30 -1.77 17.89
C SER A 123 -7.94 -2.46 17.69
N ALA A 124 -7.06 -1.90 16.86
CA ALA A 124 -5.71 -2.41 16.63
C ALA A 124 -4.83 -2.23 17.88
N LEU A 125 -4.90 -1.07 18.53
CA LEU A 125 -4.12 -0.78 19.75
C LEU A 125 -4.46 -1.69 20.91
N LEU A 126 -5.69 -2.21 21.00
CA LEU A 126 -6.06 -3.22 22.02
C LEU A 126 -5.34 -4.55 21.85
N LYS A 127 -4.85 -4.86 20.65
CA LYS A 127 -4.18 -6.12 20.29
C LYS A 127 -2.67 -5.98 20.20
N LEU A 128 -2.15 -4.76 20.06
CA LEU A 128 -0.74 -4.49 19.89
C LEU A 128 -0.09 -4.18 21.24
N THR A 129 1.12 -4.68 21.42
CA THR A 129 1.98 -4.31 22.54
C THR A 129 2.92 -3.18 22.14
N PRO A 130 3.41 -2.35 23.10
CA PRO A 130 4.36 -1.27 22.80
C PRO A 130 5.69 -1.74 22.12
N VAL A 131 6.03 -3.02 22.25
CA VAL A 131 7.21 -3.62 21.59
C VAL A 131 6.97 -3.88 20.10
N ASN A 132 5.71 -3.84 19.65
CA ASN A 132 5.38 -4.06 18.24
C ASN A 132 5.93 -2.89 17.39
N PRO A 133 6.70 -3.16 16.32
CA PRO A 133 7.32 -2.09 15.51
C PRO A 133 6.31 -1.10 14.91
N PHE A 134 5.05 -1.48 14.78
CA PHE A 134 3.99 -0.60 14.24
C PHE A 134 3.18 0.15 15.31
N PHE A 135 3.47 -0.08 16.58
CA PHE A 135 2.70 0.54 17.66
C PHE A 135 2.79 2.08 17.61
N ASN A 136 3.99 2.61 17.39
CA ASN A 136 4.22 4.06 17.31
C ASN A 136 3.50 4.68 16.09
N ASP A 137 3.58 4.05 14.92
CA ASP A 137 2.92 4.55 13.71
C ASP A 137 1.41 4.66 13.90
N ILE A 138 0.80 3.67 14.58
CA ILE A 138 -0.63 3.69 14.91
C ILE A 138 -0.96 4.77 15.93
N MET A 139 -0.13 4.92 16.96
CA MET A 139 -0.32 5.97 17.97
C MET A 139 -0.18 7.37 17.35
N GLU A 140 0.77 7.57 16.44
CA GLU A 140 0.92 8.83 15.71
C GLU A 140 -0.31 9.13 14.85
N LEU A 141 -0.83 8.16 14.12
CA LEU A 141 -2.06 8.31 13.34
C LEU A 141 -3.27 8.66 14.24
N LYS A 142 -3.42 7.97 15.39
CA LYS A 142 -4.45 8.30 16.39
C LYS A 142 -4.33 9.73 16.88
N ASN A 143 -3.12 10.15 17.26
CA ASN A 143 -2.86 11.50 17.76
C ASN A 143 -3.12 12.56 16.68
N LEU A 144 -2.75 12.28 15.43
CA LEU A 144 -3.02 13.15 14.29
C LEU A 144 -4.52 13.37 14.11
N ILE A 145 -5.31 12.30 14.07
CA ILE A 145 -6.77 12.39 13.91
C ILE A 145 -7.39 13.13 15.12
N ASN A 146 -7.06 12.74 16.35
CA ASN A 146 -7.61 13.36 17.55
C ASN A 146 -7.27 14.84 17.68
N LYS A 147 -6.10 15.26 17.19
CA LYS A 147 -5.64 16.65 17.28
C LYS A 147 -6.26 17.57 16.24
N TYR A 148 -6.47 17.08 15.03
CA TYR A 148 -6.85 17.92 13.88
C TYR A 148 -8.26 17.65 13.36
N TYR A 149 -8.83 16.48 13.65
CA TYR A 149 -10.20 16.13 13.30
C TYR A 149 -11.10 16.26 14.55
N ASP A 150 -11.20 17.47 15.08
CA ASP A 150 -11.98 17.81 16.29
C ASP A 150 -13.43 18.22 15.97
N SER A 151 -14.14 18.73 16.98
CA SER A 151 -15.52 19.20 16.83
C SER A 151 -15.66 20.50 16.01
N ASN A 152 -14.57 21.21 15.75
CA ASN A 152 -14.57 22.42 14.93
C ASN A 152 -14.66 22.05 13.44
N GLN A 153 -15.75 22.49 12.79
CA GLN A 153 -15.98 22.15 11.39
C GLN A 153 -14.90 22.67 10.43
N GLN A 154 -14.29 23.80 10.73
CA GLN A 154 -13.22 24.37 9.93
C GLN A 154 -11.95 23.48 10.01
N ASN A 155 -11.60 23.01 11.21
CA ASN A 155 -10.48 22.09 11.41
C ASN A 155 -10.74 20.76 10.71
N ARG A 156 -11.96 20.22 10.78
CA ARG A 156 -12.36 19.00 10.06
C ARG A 156 -12.18 19.15 8.56
N SER A 157 -12.67 20.27 7.99
CA SER A 157 -12.53 20.53 6.56
C SER A 157 -11.05 20.60 6.15
N ALA A 158 -10.25 21.36 6.87
CA ALA A 158 -8.80 21.46 6.60
C ALA A 158 -8.10 20.09 6.72
N PHE A 159 -8.51 19.27 7.69
CA PHE A 159 -7.95 17.94 7.84
C PHE A 159 -8.33 16.99 6.69
N ILE A 160 -9.54 17.08 6.17
CA ILE A 160 -9.96 16.32 4.97
C ILE A 160 -9.16 16.76 3.73
N HIS A 161 -8.94 18.06 3.54
CA HIS A 161 -8.06 18.54 2.47
C HIS A 161 -6.62 18.01 2.61
N PHE A 162 -6.09 17.96 3.83
CA PHE A 162 -4.80 17.33 4.10
C PHE A 162 -4.79 15.84 3.70
N ILE A 163 -5.82 15.06 4.05
CA ILE A 163 -5.91 13.64 3.67
C ILE A 163 -5.95 13.48 2.15
N LYS A 164 -6.73 14.32 1.45
CA LYS A 164 -6.79 14.31 -0.02
C LYS A 164 -5.43 14.62 -0.65
N ALA A 165 -4.74 15.63 -0.13
CA ALA A 165 -3.39 15.96 -0.57
C ALA A 165 -2.42 14.76 -0.39
N GLU A 166 -2.45 14.09 0.77
CA GLU A 166 -1.68 12.88 1.05
C GLU A 166 -2.01 11.74 0.05
N ASN A 167 -3.29 11.57 -0.29
CA ASN A 167 -3.71 10.59 -1.29
C ASN A 167 -3.17 10.94 -2.69
N TYR A 168 -3.27 12.20 -3.12
CA TYR A 168 -2.74 12.67 -4.40
C TYR A 168 -1.20 12.53 -4.47
N LEU A 169 -0.48 12.79 -3.39
CA LEU A 169 0.97 12.57 -3.32
C LEU A 169 1.34 11.09 -3.59
N ARG A 170 0.56 10.15 -3.06
CA ARG A 170 0.75 8.71 -3.34
C ARG A 170 0.46 8.35 -4.78
N GLN A 171 -0.46 9.04 -5.43
CA GLN A 171 -0.78 8.92 -6.85
C GLN A 171 0.22 9.64 -7.76
N LYS A 172 1.22 10.36 -7.21
CA LYS A 172 2.18 11.21 -7.94
C LYS A 172 1.52 12.41 -8.64
N LYS A 173 0.35 12.81 -8.22
CA LYS A 173 -0.42 13.97 -8.71
C LYS A 173 -0.08 15.21 -7.89
N LEU A 174 1.13 15.74 -8.10
CA LEU A 174 1.66 16.85 -7.28
C LEU A 174 0.83 18.13 -7.40
N GLY A 175 0.32 18.43 -8.61
CA GLY A 175 -0.54 19.59 -8.87
C GLY A 175 -1.84 19.53 -8.06
N ASP A 176 -2.52 18.38 -8.10
CA ASP A 176 -3.77 18.16 -7.36
C ASP A 176 -3.52 18.22 -5.84
N ALA A 177 -2.40 17.64 -5.36
CA ALA A 177 -2.03 17.72 -3.96
C ALA A 177 -1.79 19.15 -3.48
N MET A 178 -1.15 19.98 -4.32
CA MET A 178 -0.95 21.41 -3.99
C MET A 178 -2.26 22.17 -3.94
N GLN A 179 -3.21 21.89 -4.84
CA GLN A 179 -4.52 22.54 -4.84
C GLN A 179 -5.33 22.25 -3.57
N GLU A 180 -5.20 21.05 -2.99
CA GLU A 180 -5.86 20.72 -1.74
C GLU A 180 -5.26 21.44 -0.52
N LEU A 181 -4.01 21.89 -0.59
CA LEU A 181 -3.30 22.55 0.51
C LEU A 181 -3.32 24.08 0.46
N LEU A 182 -3.83 24.69 -0.63
CA LEU A 182 -3.96 26.14 -0.79
C LEU A 182 -5.36 26.62 -0.41
#